data_84262bd69d245bc3b1be518f4ae13e4d
#
_entry.id   84262bd69d245bc3b1be518f4ae13e4d
#
_cell.length_a   1.000
_cell.length_b   1.000
_cell.length_c   1.000
_cell.angle_alpha   90.00
_cell.angle_beta   90.00
_cell.angle_gamma   90.00
#
_symmetry.space_group_name_H-M   'P 1'
#
loop_
_entity.id
_entity.type
_entity.pdbx_description
1 polymer ?
#
loop_
_entity_poly.entity_id
_entity_poly.type
_entity_poly.pdbx_seq_one_letter_code
_entity_poly.pdbx_strand_id
1 'polypeptide(L)'
;MDNNKVLEMRNIHKSFPGVRALKGVDFHLNKGEIHALMGENGAGKSTLIKVLTGVYSKDEGQIFIDGKDKAVSIHSPQEAQKLGISTVYQEITLCPNLSVAENMYIGRSNKIYQNWKKMNEDADKILQNLDIPAKASQQLASCSIAVQQMVAIARAVDMDCKVL
;
A
#
# COMPACT_ATOMS: atom_id res chain seq x y z
N MET A 1 -18.51 -19.14 7.01
CA MET A 1 -17.51 -18.26 6.38
C MET A 1 -16.71 -17.61 7.46
N ASP A 2 -15.41 -17.64 7.32
CA ASP A 2 -14.51 -17.11 8.34
C ASP A 2 -14.51 -15.57 8.23
N ASN A 3 -15.35 -14.92 9.03
CA ASN A 3 -15.62 -13.48 8.99
C ASN A 3 -14.41 -12.63 9.43
N ASN A 4 -13.26 -13.30 9.71
CA ASN A 4 -12.03 -12.68 10.17
C ASN A 4 -11.03 -12.36 9.07
N LYS A 5 -11.18 -12.94 7.87
CA LYS A 5 -10.24 -12.72 6.76
C LYS A 5 -10.45 -11.36 6.12
N VAL A 6 -9.40 -10.54 6.07
CA VAL A 6 -9.39 -9.26 5.35
C VAL A 6 -8.94 -9.44 3.90
N LEU A 7 -8.08 -10.43 3.63
CA LEU A 7 -7.56 -10.77 2.32
C LEU A 7 -7.46 -12.28 2.16
N GLU A 8 -7.86 -12.79 1.01
CA GLU A 8 -7.59 -14.17 0.61
C GLU A 8 -7.26 -14.23 -0.88
N MET A 9 -6.16 -14.86 -1.20
CA MET A 9 -5.68 -15.15 -2.56
C MET A 9 -5.65 -16.67 -2.73
N ARG A 10 -6.33 -17.20 -3.74
CA ARG A 10 -6.44 -18.64 -3.99
C ARG A 10 -5.88 -18.99 -5.34
N ASN A 11 -5.00 -19.99 -5.36
CA ASN A 11 -4.42 -20.61 -6.55
C ASN A 11 -3.84 -19.57 -7.52
N ILE A 12 -3.06 -18.63 -7.03
CA ILE A 12 -2.50 -17.52 -7.83
C ILE A 12 -1.34 -18.01 -8.69
N HIS A 13 -1.48 -17.85 -9.99
CA HIS A 13 -0.44 -18.11 -10.97
C HIS A 13 0.05 -16.82 -11.62
N LYS A 14 1.37 -16.75 -11.84
CA LYS A 14 2.00 -15.70 -12.63
C LYS A 14 3.25 -16.20 -13.30
N SER A 15 3.30 -16.02 -14.63
CA SER A 15 4.44 -16.37 -15.47
C SER A 15 4.98 -15.13 -16.17
N PHE A 16 6.27 -15.13 -16.38
CA PHE A 16 6.99 -14.20 -17.25
C PHE A 16 7.77 -15.00 -18.29
N PRO A 17 8.24 -14.40 -19.39
CA PRO A 17 9.04 -15.09 -20.38
C PRO A 17 10.17 -15.88 -19.73
N GLY A 18 10.16 -17.20 -19.86
CA GLY A 18 11.15 -18.11 -19.31
C GLY A 18 11.04 -18.44 -17.81
N VAL A 19 10.15 -17.79 -17.04
CA VAL A 19 10.05 -18.01 -15.58
C VAL A 19 8.61 -18.09 -15.10
N ARG A 20 8.27 -19.16 -14.41
CA ARG A 20 7.00 -19.30 -13.69
C ARG A 20 7.17 -18.84 -12.25
N ALA A 21 6.84 -17.56 -11.99
CA ALA A 21 7.11 -16.90 -10.72
C ALA A 21 6.15 -17.30 -9.59
N LEU A 22 4.87 -17.53 -9.90
CA LEU A 22 3.88 -18.05 -8.97
C LEU A 22 3.23 -19.30 -9.56
N LYS A 23 3.13 -20.37 -8.78
CA LYS A 23 2.72 -21.71 -9.22
C LYS A 23 1.53 -22.22 -8.39
N GLY A 24 0.44 -21.48 -8.36
CA GLY A 24 -0.74 -21.82 -7.55
C GLY A 24 -0.54 -21.46 -6.08
N VAL A 25 -0.18 -20.21 -5.80
CA VAL A 25 0.08 -19.74 -4.44
C VAL A 25 -1.24 -19.37 -3.76
N ASP A 26 -1.43 -19.92 -2.56
CA ASP A 26 -2.48 -19.52 -1.63
C ASP A 26 -1.90 -18.61 -0.56
N PHE A 27 -2.62 -17.54 -0.25
CA PHE A 27 -2.24 -16.59 0.80
C PHE A 27 -3.49 -16.04 1.47
N HIS A 28 -3.46 -15.85 2.77
CA HIS A 28 -4.55 -15.18 3.48
C HIS A 28 -4.01 -14.30 4.60
N LEU A 29 -4.80 -13.30 4.97
CA LEU A 29 -4.51 -12.36 6.05
C LEU A 29 -5.80 -12.12 6.83
N ASN A 30 -5.71 -12.19 8.15
CA ASN A 30 -6.82 -11.87 9.04
C ASN A 30 -6.80 -10.41 9.48
N LYS A 31 -7.92 -9.91 9.95
CA LYS A 31 -7.99 -8.55 10.51
C LYS A 31 -7.09 -8.42 11.74
N GLY A 32 -6.29 -7.35 11.77
CA GLY A 32 -5.34 -7.09 12.85
C GLY A 32 -4.12 -8.02 12.89
N GLU A 33 -3.93 -8.87 11.87
CA GLU A 33 -2.78 -9.76 11.78
C GLU A 33 -1.56 -9.03 11.22
N ILE A 34 -0.39 -9.28 11.83
CA ILE A 34 0.92 -8.94 11.26
C ILE A 34 1.50 -10.22 10.69
N HIS A 35 1.60 -10.28 9.37
CA HIS A 35 2.03 -11.47 8.65
C HIS A 35 3.39 -11.26 7.98
N ALA A 36 4.38 -12.09 8.32
CA ALA A 36 5.70 -12.06 7.71
C ALA A 36 5.76 -12.98 6.48
N LEU A 37 5.93 -12.39 5.30
CA LEU A 37 6.12 -13.12 4.05
C LEU A 37 7.61 -13.45 3.88
N MET A 38 8.01 -14.68 4.23
CA MET A 38 9.38 -15.14 4.22
C MET A 38 9.68 -16.04 3.01
N GLY A 39 10.96 -16.13 2.61
CA GLY A 39 11.44 -16.99 1.54
C GLY A 39 12.72 -16.45 0.90
N GLU A 40 13.39 -17.26 0.13
CA GLU A 40 14.62 -16.91 -0.59
C GLU A 40 14.41 -15.82 -1.65
N ASN A 41 15.51 -15.24 -2.12
CA ASN A 41 15.45 -14.31 -3.25
C ASN A 41 14.99 -15.08 -4.50
N GLY A 42 14.02 -14.51 -5.21
CA GLY A 42 13.39 -15.20 -6.35
C GLY A 42 12.20 -16.10 -6.00
N ALA A 43 11.86 -16.31 -4.73
CA ALA A 43 10.72 -17.15 -4.30
C ALA A 43 9.32 -16.59 -4.68
N GLY A 44 9.24 -15.47 -5.38
CA GLY A 44 7.97 -14.89 -5.85
C GLY A 44 7.30 -13.90 -4.89
N LYS A 45 7.89 -13.59 -3.72
CA LYS A 45 7.32 -12.67 -2.72
C LYS A 45 6.89 -11.32 -3.32
N SER A 46 7.83 -10.64 -3.96
CA SER A 46 7.56 -9.34 -4.59
C SER A 46 6.58 -9.46 -5.76
N THR A 47 6.55 -10.59 -6.46
CA THR A 47 5.57 -10.85 -7.51
C THR A 47 4.16 -11.00 -6.93
N LEU A 48 4.00 -11.70 -5.81
CA LEU A 48 2.72 -11.86 -5.12
C LEU A 48 2.18 -10.49 -4.67
N ILE A 49 3.03 -9.66 -4.05
CA ILE A 49 2.67 -8.28 -3.65
C ILE A 49 2.28 -7.44 -4.88
N LYS A 50 3.05 -7.51 -5.97
CA LYS A 50 2.76 -6.77 -7.20
C LYS A 50 1.48 -7.24 -7.90
N VAL A 51 1.11 -8.51 -7.76
CA VAL A 51 -0.20 -9.03 -8.22
C VAL A 51 -1.31 -8.47 -7.33
N LEU A 52 -1.15 -8.50 -6.01
CA LEU A 52 -2.12 -7.96 -5.06
C LEU A 52 -2.35 -6.45 -5.27
N THR A 53 -1.30 -5.70 -5.56
CA THR A 53 -1.36 -4.25 -5.78
C THR A 53 -1.71 -3.85 -7.22
N GLY A 54 -2.01 -4.81 -8.11
CA GLY A 54 -2.41 -4.53 -9.49
C GLY A 54 -1.30 -4.00 -10.40
N VAL A 55 -0.03 -4.06 -9.96
CA VAL A 55 1.14 -3.76 -10.81
C VAL A 55 1.34 -4.84 -11.87
N TYR A 56 1.05 -6.09 -11.50
CA TYR A 56 1.00 -7.22 -12.41
C TYR A 56 -0.39 -7.85 -12.41
N SER A 57 -0.92 -8.17 -13.58
CA SER A 57 -2.11 -9.01 -13.69
C SER A 57 -1.73 -10.46 -13.35
N LYS A 58 -2.54 -11.13 -12.55
CA LYS A 58 -2.44 -12.58 -12.37
C LYS A 58 -2.83 -13.31 -13.66
N ASP A 59 -2.27 -14.48 -13.89
CA ASP A 59 -2.66 -15.32 -15.04
C ASP A 59 -3.88 -16.16 -14.67
N GLU A 60 -3.89 -16.76 -13.45
CA GLU A 60 -5.00 -17.56 -12.92
C GLU A 60 -5.17 -17.29 -11.42
N GLY A 61 -6.27 -17.83 -10.85
CA GLY A 61 -6.57 -17.74 -9.43
C GLY A 61 -7.57 -16.63 -9.09
N GLN A 62 -7.88 -16.47 -7.82
CA GLN A 62 -8.91 -15.58 -7.31
C GLN A 62 -8.41 -14.76 -6.12
N ILE A 63 -8.89 -13.52 -6.00
CA ILE A 63 -8.58 -12.62 -4.87
C ILE A 63 -9.91 -12.22 -4.25
N PHE A 64 -10.00 -12.33 -2.92
CA PHE A 64 -11.17 -11.95 -2.13
C PHE A 64 -10.76 -10.94 -1.06
N ILE A 65 -11.60 -9.94 -0.83
CA ILE A 65 -11.37 -8.87 0.14
C ILE A 65 -12.56 -8.81 1.11
N ASP A 66 -12.29 -8.55 2.40
CA ASP A 66 -13.28 -8.43 3.48
C ASP A 66 -14.15 -9.67 3.67
N GLY A 67 -13.65 -10.85 3.42
CA GLY A 67 -14.42 -12.11 3.56
C GLY A 67 -15.61 -12.21 2.58
N LYS A 68 -15.65 -11.38 1.53
CA LYS A 68 -16.72 -11.41 0.52
C LYS A 68 -16.56 -12.62 -0.39
N ASP A 69 -17.68 -13.23 -0.78
CA ASP A 69 -17.70 -14.40 -1.67
C ASP A 69 -17.40 -14.06 -3.13
N LYS A 70 -17.45 -12.78 -3.49
CA LYS A 70 -17.17 -12.34 -4.85
C LYS A 70 -15.70 -12.01 -5.01
N ALA A 71 -15.03 -12.73 -5.90
CA ALA A 71 -13.66 -12.43 -6.28
C ALA A 71 -13.56 -11.04 -6.93
N VAL A 72 -12.48 -10.34 -6.62
CA VAL A 72 -12.15 -9.04 -7.22
C VAL A 72 -11.05 -9.19 -8.26
N SER A 73 -11.11 -8.34 -9.29
CA SER A 73 -10.02 -8.14 -10.24
C SER A 73 -9.37 -6.80 -9.96
N ILE A 74 -8.04 -6.79 -9.89
CA ILE A 74 -7.24 -5.60 -9.59
C ILE A 74 -6.30 -5.40 -10.77
N HIS A 75 -6.48 -4.30 -11.51
CA HIS A 75 -5.74 -4.02 -12.74
C HIS A 75 -4.82 -2.81 -12.62
N SER A 76 -4.88 -2.10 -11.49
CA SER A 76 -4.04 -0.93 -11.25
C SER A 76 -3.84 -0.69 -9.75
N PRO A 77 -2.75 0.01 -9.36
CA PRO A 77 -2.55 0.41 -7.97
C PRO A 77 -3.68 1.30 -7.42
N GLN A 78 -4.31 2.11 -8.27
CA GLN A 78 -5.44 2.94 -7.90
C GLN A 78 -6.68 2.11 -7.55
N GLU A 79 -6.92 0.99 -8.24
CA GLU A 79 -7.98 0.05 -7.91
C GLU A 79 -7.68 -0.68 -6.59
N ALA A 80 -6.44 -1.11 -6.37
CA ALA A 80 -6.01 -1.69 -5.11
C ALA A 80 -6.26 -0.73 -3.93
N GLN A 81 -5.89 0.54 -4.08
CA GLN A 81 -6.14 1.57 -3.07
C GLN A 81 -7.63 1.76 -2.76
N LYS A 82 -8.50 1.77 -3.77
CA LYS A 82 -9.97 1.84 -3.58
C LYS A 82 -10.54 0.65 -2.82
N LEU A 83 -9.87 -0.49 -2.86
CA LEU A 83 -10.22 -1.69 -2.10
C LEU A 83 -9.61 -1.69 -0.69
N GLY A 84 -8.84 -0.65 -0.33
CA GLY A 84 -8.18 -0.52 0.96
C GLY A 84 -6.84 -1.27 1.03
N ILE A 85 -6.21 -1.57 -0.11
CA ILE A 85 -4.88 -2.17 -0.17
C ILE A 85 -3.86 -1.08 -0.44
N SER A 86 -2.91 -0.88 0.47
CA SER A 86 -1.82 0.08 0.33
C SER A 86 -0.47 -0.63 0.40
N THR A 87 0.55 -0.04 -0.19
CA THR A 87 1.89 -0.63 -0.19
C THR A 87 2.94 0.46 -0.01
N VAL A 88 3.88 0.22 0.90
CA VAL A 88 5.10 1.00 1.01
C VAL A 88 6.23 0.20 0.38
N TYR A 89 6.77 0.72 -0.72
CA TYR A 89 7.89 0.09 -1.41
C TYR A 89 9.22 0.44 -0.72
N GLN A 90 10.23 -0.40 -0.92
CA GLN A 90 11.58 -0.17 -0.39
C GLN A 90 12.21 1.11 -0.96
N GLU A 91 11.93 1.44 -2.22
CA GLU A 91 12.32 2.71 -2.82
C GLU A 91 11.33 3.80 -2.40
N ILE A 92 11.85 4.92 -1.91
CA ILE A 92 11.04 6.06 -1.48
C ILE A 92 10.44 6.72 -2.72
N THR A 93 9.13 6.51 -2.94
CA THR A 93 8.37 7.09 -4.06
C THR A 93 7.77 8.45 -3.72
N LEU A 94 8.43 9.19 -2.84
CA LEU A 94 8.01 10.52 -2.41
C LEU A 94 8.78 11.61 -3.18
N CYS A 95 8.18 12.78 -3.30
CA CYS A 95 8.76 13.93 -3.99
C CYS A 95 9.58 14.76 -3.01
N PRO A 96 10.94 14.74 -3.08
CA PRO A 96 11.79 15.39 -2.09
C PRO A 96 11.63 16.91 -2.06
N ASN A 97 11.26 17.52 -3.18
CA ASN A 97 11.08 18.97 -3.32
C ASN A 97 9.76 19.51 -2.77
N LEU A 98 8.83 18.62 -2.41
CA LEU A 98 7.55 18.97 -1.80
C LEU A 98 7.65 18.89 -0.28
N SER A 99 6.71 19.56 0.40
CA SER A 99 6.56 19.44 1.85
C SER A 99 6.08 18.04 2.25
N VAL A 100 6.21 17.73 3.53
CA VAL A 100 5.69 16.48 4.11
C VAL A 100 4.18 16.37 3.86
N ALA A 101 3.41 17.43 4.13
CA ALA A 101 1.97 17.44 3.89
C ALA A 101 1.62 17.22 2.41
N GLU A 102 2.31 17.90 1.49
CA GLU A 102 2.08 17.69 0.05
C GLU A 102 2.33 16.23 -0.34
N ASN A 103 3.38 15.61 0.16
CA ASN A 103 3.67 14.20 -0.09
C ASN A 103 2.58 13.27 0.48
N MET A 104 2.00 13.60 1.63
CA MET A 104 0.92 12.81 2.22
C MET A 104 -0.38 12.89 1.40
N TYR A 105 -0.67 14.05 0.78
CA TYR A 105 -1.95 14.31 0.12
C TYR A 105 -1.92 14.32 -1.40
N ILE A 106 -0.74 14.26 -2.03
CA ILE A 106 -0.61 14.23 -3.49
C ILE A 106 -1.42 13.06 -4.10
N GLY A 107 -2.18 13.37 -5.14
CA GLY A 107 -3.01 12.39 -5.85
C GLY A 107 -4.35 12.04 -5.17
N ARG A 108 -4.70 12.66 -4.02
CA ARG A 108 -5.94 12.36 -3.29
C ARG A 108 -7.12 13.27 -3.66
N SER A 109 -6.88 14.44 -4.20
CA SER A 109 -7.91 15.42 -4.46
C SER A 109 -7.96 15.81 -5.94
N ASN A 110 -9.17 15.76 -6.50
CA ASN A 110 -9.48 16.34 -7.81
C ASN A 110 -9.98 17.79 -7.70
N LYS A 111 -9.90 18.41 -6.51
CA LYS A 111 -10.35 19.78 -6.30
C LYS A 111 -9.31 20.76 -6.83
N ILE A 112 -9.77 21.77 -7.58
CA ILE A 112 -8.94 22.85 -8.12
C ILE A 112 -8.38 23.74 -7.00
N TYR A 113 -9.10 23.86 -5.87
CA TYR A 113 -8.67 24.63 -4.71
C TYR A 113 -8.38 23.74 -3.52
N GLN A 114 -7.13 23.80 -3.04
CA GLN A 114 -6.67 23.09 -1.86
C GLN A 114 -6.61 24.07 -0.67
N ASN A 115 -7.21 23.71 0.44
CA ASN A 115 -7.03 24.45 1.68
C ASN A 115 -5.72 24.02 2.36
N TRP A 116 -4.64 24.70 2.02
CA TRP A 116 -3.29 24.43 2.51
C TRP A 116 -3.17 24.44 4.03
N LYS A 117 -3.87 25.39 4.69
CA LYS A 117 -3.86 25.49 6.16
C LYS A 117 -4.42 24.22 6.78
N LYS A 118 -5.62 23.82 6.36
CA LYS A 118 -6.27 22.61 6.85
C LYS A 118 -5.44 21.35 6.55
N MET A 119 -4.86 21.26 5.36
CA MET A 119 -4.02 20.13 4.96
C MET A 119 -2.79 19.98 5.87
N ASN A 120 -2.12 21.09 6.21
CA ASN A 120 -0.99 21.06 7.13
C ASN A 120 -1.44 20.68 8.56
N GLU A 121 -2.56 21.23 9.05
CA GLU A 121 -3.10 20.89 10.38
C GLU A 121 -3.46 19.40 10.49
N ASP A 122 -4.07 18.83 9.45
CA ASP A 122 -4.44 17.41 9.43
C ASP A 122 -3.19 16.53 9.30
N ALA A 123 -2.20 16.91 8.49
CA ALA A 123 -0.93 16.22 8.41
C ALA A 123 -0.16 16.23 9.74
N ASP A 124 -0.09 17.39 10.42
CA ASP A 124 0.59 17.49 11.71
C ASP A 124 -0.04 16.58 12.77
N LYS A 125 -1.38 16.44 12.78
CA LYS A 125 -2.07 15.48 13.67
C LYS A 125 -1.65 14.04 13.41
N ILE A 126 -1.58 13.64 12.13
CA ILE A 126 -1.17 12.29 11.75
C ILE A 126 0.27 12.02 12.17
N LEU A 127 1.17 12.98 11.90
CA LEU A 127 2.57 12.89 12.28
C LEU A 127 2.73 12.75 13.80
N GLN A 128 1.96 13.51 14.58
CA GLN A 128 1.95 13.42 16.04
C GLN A 128 1.41 12.08 16.52
N ASN A 129 0.30 11.59 15.97
CA ASN A 129 -0.29 10.30 16.34
C ASN A 129 0.64 9.11 16.09
N LEU A 130 1.54 9.24 15.13
CA LEU A 130 2.51 8.20 14.75
C LEU A 130 3.92 8.47 15.29
N ASP A 131 4.09 9.47 16.19
CA ASP A 131 5.36 9.87 16.76
C ASP A 131 6.45 10.16 15.70
N ILE A 132 6.06 10.75 14.55
CA ILE A 132 6.99 11.07 13.48
C ILE A 132 7.61 12.45 13.72
N PRO A 133 8.94 12.56 13.87
CA PRO A 133 9.62 13.82 14.18
C PRO A 133 9.79 14.71 12.94
N ALA A 134 8.68 15.17 12.37
CA ALA A 134 8.64 16.08 11.23
C ALA A 134 7.48 17.07 11.37
N LYS A 135 7.57 18.20 10.67
CA LYS A 135 6.47 19.18 10.55
C LYS A 135 5.82 19.04 9.17
N ALA A 136 4.51 19.22 9.11
CA ALA A 136 3.75 19.15 7.86
C ALA A 136 4.28 20.09 6.76
N SER A 137 4.68 21.31 7.13
CA SER A 137 5.22 22.32 6.22
C SER A 137 6.72 22.14 5.88
N GLN A 138 7.41 21.21 6.53
CA GLN A 138 8.83 20.96 6.31
C GLN A 138 9.04 20.31 4.94
N GLN A 139 10.08 20.75 4.21
CA GLN A 139 10.46 20.11 2.95
C GLN A 139 10.98 18.70 3.19
N LEU A 140 10.49 17.72 2.44
CA LEU A 140 10.81 16.32 2.65
C LEU A 140 12.30 16.01 2.51
N ALA A 141 12.99 16.67 1.59
CA ALA A 141 14.44 16.52 1.39
C ALA A 141 15.27 16.88 2.64
N SER A 142 14.75 17.71 3.55
CA SER A 142 15.43 18.07 4.79
C SER A 142 15.25 17.01 5.90
N CYS A 143 14.40 16.03 5.69
CA CYS A 143 14.18 14.93 6.61
C CYS A 143 15.19 13.80 6.39
N SER A 144 15.57 13.10 7.47
CA SER A 144 16.37 11.88 7.33
C SER A 144 15.63 10.81 6.52
N ILE A 145 16.34 9.87 5.92
CA ILE A 145 15.76 8.76 5.14
C ILE A 145 14.75 7.97 5.99
N ALA A 146 15.05 7.74 7.25
CA ALA A 146 14.13 7.07 8.18
C ALA A 146 12.81 7.84 8.32
N VAL A 147 12.87 9.16 8.51
CA VAL A 147 11.66 10.00 8.61
C VAL A 147 10.89 10.01 7.28
N GLN A 148 11.57 10.05 6.13
CA GLN A 148 10.91 9.95 4.83
C GLN A 148 10.14 8.63 4.67
N GLN A 149 10.72 7.51 5.12
CA GLN A 149 10.02 6.21 5.14
C GLN A 149 8.82 6.23 6.08
N MET A 150 8.94 6.83 7.27
CA MET A 150 7.82 6.99 8.20
C MET A 150 6.69 7.84 7.59
N VAL A 151 7.02 8.89 6.84
CA VAL A 151 6.02 9.69 6.09
C VAL A 151 5.31 8.86 5.01
N ALA A 152 6.02 7.97 4.32
CA ALA A 152 5.40 7.06 3.35
C ALA A 152 4.41 6.10 4.03
N ILE A 153 4.75 5.58 5.21
CA ILE A 153 3.86 4.75 6.03
C ILE A 153 2.66 5.57 6.51
N ALA A 154 2.89 6.78 7.05
CA ALA A 154 1.83 7.68 7.49
C ALA A 154 0.82 7.98 6.38
N ARG A 155 1.31 8.23 5.17
CA ARG A 155 0.47 8.39 3.97
C ARG A 155 -0.40 7.18 3.72
N ALA A 156 0.14 5.97 3.82
CA ALA A 156 -0.59 4.74 3.57
C ALA A 156 -1.65 4.48 4.65
N VAL A 157 -1.32 4.69 5.92
CA VAL A 157 -2.24 4.52 7.06
C VAL A 157 -3.41 5.51 6.98
N ASP A 158 -3.14 6.78 6.64
CA ASP A 158 -4.16 7.82 6.53
C ASP A 158 -5.13 7.60 5.35
N MET A 159 -4.83 6.71 4.43
CA MET A 159 -5.71 6.32 3.32
C MET A 159 -6.77 5.29 3.71
N ASP A 160 -7.03 5.08 5.01
CA ASP A 160 -7.98 4.08 5.53
C ASP A 160 -7.71 2.68 4.95
N CYS A 161 -6.42 2.30 4.93
CA CYS A 161 -6.03 1.01 4.39
C CYS A 161 -6.43 -0.14 5.33
N LYS A 162 -6.91 -1.22 4.75
CA LYS A 162 -7.26 -2.46 5.44
C LYS A 162 -6.09 -3.45 5.43
N VAL A 163 -5.26 -3.35 4.42
CA VAL A 163 -4.06 -4.16 4.19
C VAL A 163 -2.91 -3.23 3.82
N LEU A 164 -1.86 -3.24 4.62
CA LEU A 164 -0.63 -2.48 4.43
C LEU A 164 0.54 -3.44 4.23
#